data_cfca62dc275b62e7cc09a129ad5e3814
#
_entry.id   cfca62dc275b62e7cc09a129ad5e3814
#
_cell.length_a   1.000
_cell.length_b   1.000
_cell.length_c   1.000
_cell.angle_alpha   90.00
_cell.angle_beta   90.00
_cell.angle_gamma   90.00
#
_symmetry.space_group_name_H-M   'P 1'
#
loop_
_entity.id
_entity.type
_entity.pdbx_description
1 polymer ?
#
loop_
_entity_poly.entity_id
_entity_poly.type
_entity_poly.pdbx_seq_one_letter_code
_entity_poly.pdbx_strand_id
1 'polypeptide(L)'
;MLPAVKLLALRIATLLLSGRLMRSLLLGLMLVLVSGCGSSDSLSGRGGADKGRILIELDGAQPSASRGQLNLKGDTLRFKVGYGRNGISCAGSTFEEGWTPLGTFRVNAILSEDRFAMDPSLVNESGKSEAYLRKNLFRNMSSIDFKGDGETGEYGLGYISLAPVPATPQPFRFNTYDGTFRWYSFAIHGTNDPGRVGQSVTGGCINVGRKVMTDLLEVVQLGDEVVISSESPCTP
;
A
#
# COMPACT_ATOMS: atom_id res chain seq x y z
N MET A 1 -59.38 -13.20 -9.42
CA MET A 1 -60.02 -11.86 -9.49
C MET A 1 -58.92 -10.80 -9.68
N LEU A 2 -58.67 -10.37 -10.93
CA LEU A 2 -58.15 -9.08 -11.33
C LEU A 2 -59.36 -8.09 -11.36
N PRO A 3 -59.23 -6.77 -11.41
CA PRO A 3 -58.22 -5.91 -12.03
C PRO A 3 -57.85 -4.70 -11.15
N ALA A 4 -57.00 -3.74 -11.45
CA ALA A 4 -57.05 -2.83 -12.59
C ALA A 4 -55.72 -2.04 -12.76
N VAL A 5 -55.35 -1.98 -14.01
CA VAL A 5 -54.42 -1.04 -14.66
C VAL A 5 -54.98 0.39 -14.66
N LYS A 6 -54.11 1.39 -14.46
CA LYS A 6 -54.26 2.75 -15.06
C LYS A 6 -52.89 3.41 -15.04
N LEU A 7 -52.20 3.38 -16.08
CA LEU A 7 -51.94 4.26 -17.21
C LEU A 7 -52.24 5.76 -16.92
N LEU A 8 -51.20 6.57 -16.87
CA LEU A 8 -51.33 7.97 -17.28
C LEU A 8 -50.07 8.42 -18.00
N ALA A 9 -50.26 8.59 -19.26
CA ALA A 9 -49.31 9.06 -20.26
C ALA A 9 -49.27 10.59 -20.32
N LEU A 10 -48.10 11.08 -20.77
CA LEU A 10 -47.93 12.13 -21.74
C LEU A 10 -48.41 13.55 -21.40
N ARG A 11 -47.49 14.48 -21.22
CA ARG A 11 -47.58 15.81 -21.82
C ARG A 11 -46.23 16.29 -22.34
N ILE A 12 -46.05 16.13 -23.63
CA ILE A 12 -45.17 16.92 -24.49
C ILE A 12 -45.92 18.21 -24.78
N ALA A 13 -45.29 19.34 -24.58
CA ALA A 13 -45.72 20.60 -25.18
C ALA A 13 -44.49 21.42 -25.59
N THR A 14 -44.24 21.33 -26.83
CA THR A 14 -43.53 22.20 -27.76
C THR A 14 -43.86 23.67 -27.53
N LEU A 15 -42.84 24.52 -27.47
CA LEU A 15 -42.97 25.90 -27.91
C LEU A 15 -41.76 26.31 -28.71
N LEU A 16 -42.01 26.40 -29.99
CA LEU A 16 -41.14 26.97 -31.02
C LEU A 16 -41.52 28.43 -31.25
N LEU A 17 -40.53 29.15 -31.69
CA LEU A 17 -40.58 30.38 -32.53
C LEU A 17 -40.78 31.73 -31.84
N SER A 18 -39.84 32.49 -32.01
CA SER A 18 -39.73 33.76 -32.78
C SER A 18 -38.70 34.64 -32.11
N GLY A 19 -37.81 35.28 -32.73
CA GLY A 19 -37.54 35.70 -34.06
C GLY A 19 -36.71 36.96 -34.01
N ARG A 20 -35.69 37.02 -34.84
CA ARG A 20 -35.18 38.25 -35.50
C ARG A 20 -34.73 39.41 -34.62
N LEU A 21 -33.64 39.95 -34.82
CA LEU A 21 -32.88 40.63 -35.85
C LEU A 21 -31.95 41.64 -35.17
N MET A 22 -30.75 41.72 -35.46
CA MET A 22 -30.07 42.60 -36.41
C MET A 22 -28.98 43.51 -35.81
N ARG A 23 -27.87 43.40 -36.45
CA ARG A 23 -26.86 44.44 -36.81
C ARG A 23 -25.97 45.05 -35.73
N SER A 24 -24.71 44.71 -35.88
CA SER A 24 -23.61 45.51 -36.51
C SER A 24 -22.93 46.51 -35.60
N LEU A 25 -21.67 46.40 -35.42
CA LEU A 25 -20.52 47.19 -35.96
C LEU A 25 -19.27 46.85 -35.17
N LEU A 26 -18.33 46.26 -35.78
CA LEU A 26 -17.06 46.82 -36.28
C LEU A 26 -16.05 47.29 -35.23
N LEU A 27 -14.88 46.70 -35.38
CA LEU A 27 -13.52 47.17 -35.15
C LEU A 27 -12.96 47.11 -33.74
N GLY A 28 -11.90 46.30 -33.67
CA GLY A 28 -10.92 46.29 -32.61
C GLY A 28 -9.95 45.16 -32.80
N LEU A 29 -9.18 45.22 -33.89
CA LEU A 29 -8.02 44.36 -34.19
C LEU A 29 -6.97 44.63 -33.10
N MET A 30 -6.76 43.68 -32.19
CA MET A 30 -5.46 43.57 -31.49
C MET A 30 -5.10 42.11 -31.38
N LEU A 31 -4.21 41.70 -32.28
CA LEU A 31 -3.48 40.46 -32.25
C LEU A 31 -2.54 40.50 -31.06
N VAL A 32 -2.84 39.77 -30.03
CA VAL A 32 -1.85 39.34 -29.02
C VAL A 32 -1.69 37.84 -29.18
N LEU A 33 -0.68 37.49 -29.94
CA LEU A 33 -0.12 36.15 -29.99
C LEU A 33 0.50 35.86 -28.59
N VAL A 34 -0.29 35.37 -27.67
CA VAL A 34 0.26 34.66 -26.51
C VAL A 34 0.31 33.20 -26.90
N SER A 35 1.49 32.78 -27.32
CA SER A 35 1.84 31.36 -27.41
C SER A 35 1.83 30.81 -25.98
N GLY A 36 0.66 30.48 -25.47
CA GLY A 36 0.49 29.64 -24.28
C GLY A 36 0.79 28.22 -24.68
N CYS A 37 2.02 27.77 -24.51
CA CYS A 37 2.30 26.35 -24.33
C CYS A 37 1.46 25.88 -23.14
N GLY A 38 0.30 25.32 -23.41
CA GLY A 38 -0.43 24.51 -22.47
C GLY A 38 0.41 23.28 -22.20
N SER A 39 1.24 23.33 -21.16
CA SER A 39 1.80 22.15 -20.58
C SER A 39 0.64 21.34 -20.02
N SER A 40 0.23 20.33 -20.77
CA SER A 40 -0.47 19.18 -20.20
C SER A 40 0.52 18.56 -19.23
N ASP A 41 0.40 18.91 -17.96
CA ASP A 41 1.04 18.18 -16.88
C ASP A 41 0.43 16.77 -16.86
N SER A 42 0.93 15.94 -17.76
CA SER A 42 0.92 14.51 -17.56
C SER A 42 1.69 14.26 -16.27
N LEU A 43 1.05 13.62 -15.31
CA LEU A 43 1.67 13.02 -14.12
C LEU A 43 2.63 11.90 -14.55
N SER A 44 3.66 12.28 -15.29
CA SER A 44 4.73 11.44 -15.77
C SER A 44 5.95 11.72 -14.91
N GLY A 45 6.27 10.76 -14.06
CA GLY A 45 7.63 10.55 -13.61
C GLY A 45 8.12 11.54 -12.56
N ARG A 46 7.94 11.23 -11.27
CA ARG A 46 8.91 11.67 -10.27
C ARG A 46 10.28 11.11 -10.66
N GLY A 47 11.03 11.86 -11.42
CA GLY A 47 12.43 11.61 -11.66
C GLY A 47 13.20 11.71 -10.37
N GLY A 48 13.86 10.66 -9.95
CA GLY A 48 15.14 10.58 -9.24
C GLY A 48 15.46 11.43 -8.02
N ALA A 49 14.51 12.09 -7.35
CA ALA A 49 14.80 12.88 -6.15
C ALA A 49 13.67 12.73 -5.13
N ASP A 50 14.02 12.25 -3.96
CA ASP A 50 13.24 12.00 -2.77
C ASP A 50 12.55 10.61 -2.73
N LYS A 51 13.37 9.57 -2.59
CA LYS A 51 12.89 8.29 -2.08
C LYS A 51 12.47 8.49 -0.62
N GLY A 52 11.27 8.05 -0.28
CA GLY A 52 10.81 8.00 1.10
C GLY A 52 11.76 7.14 1.94
N ARG A 53 11.94 7.52 3.19
CA ARG A 53 12.72 6.73 4.14
C ARG A 53 11.89 6.44 5.38
N ILE A 54 11.71 5.15 5.66
CA ILE A 54 11.07 4.67 6.88
C ILE A 54 12.18 4.20 7.82
N LEU A 55 12.19 4.71 9.03
CA LEU A 55 13.08 4.28 10.10
C LEU A 55 12.26 3.52 11.13
N ILE A 56 12.71 2.33 11.51
CA ILE A 56 12.10 1.49 12.55
C ILE A 56 13.15 1.20 13.59
N GLU A 57 12.86 1.56 14.82
CA GLU A 57 13.70 1.30 15.99
C GLU A 57 12.98 0.31 16.90
N LEU A 58 13.59 -0.88 17.06
CA LEU A 58 13.03 -1.96 17.88
C LEU A 58 13.70 -1.97 19.25
N ASP A 59 12.89 -2.14 20.28
CA ASP A 59 13.36 -2.36 21.65
C ASP A 59 13.06 -3.82 22.05
N GLY A 60 14.12 -4.64 22.17
CA GLY A 60 14.02 -6.03 22.51
C GLY A 60 13.67 -6.29 23.97
N ALA A 61 13.96 -5.33 24.86
CA ALA A 61 13.65 -5.41 26.29
C ALA A 61 12.24 -4.91 26.58
N GLN A 62 11.80 -3.92 25.84
CA GLN A 62 10.50 -3.24 26.02
C GLN A 62 9.77 -3.10 24.66
N PRO A 63 9.13 -4.16 24.13
CA PRO A 63 8.48 -4.11 22.81
C PRO A 63 7.55 -2.91 22.61
N SER A 64 6.86 -2.46 23.64
CA SER A 64 5.97 -1.30 23.60
C SER A 64 6.69 0.06 23.37
N ALA A 65 8.02 0.09 23.52
CA ALA A 65 8.85 1.24 23.21
C ALA A 65 9.27 1.27 21.72
N SER A 66 9.10 0.18 20.99
CA SER A 66 9.41 0.09 19.56
C SER A 66 8.57 1.05 18.74
N ARG A 67 9.21 1.74 17.81
CA ARG A 67 8.57 2.79 17.03
C ARG A 67 9.05 2.83 15.59
N GLY A 68 8.21 3.37 14.73
CA GLY A 68 8.55 3.71 13.36
C GLY A 68 8.45 5.21 13.13
N GLN A 69 9.19 5.68 12.14
CA GLN A 69 9.15 7.05 11.67
C GLN A 69 9.21 7.06 10.14
N LEU A 70 8.29 7.76 9.51
CA LEU A 70 8.32 8.06 8.09
C LEU A 70 8.58 9.55 7.91
N ASN A 71 9.66 9.88 7.23
CA ASN A 71 10.01 11.26 6.90
C ASN A 71 9.36 11.61 5.54
N LEU A 72 8.47 12.59 5.57
CA LEU A 72 7.83 13.22 4.42
C LEU A 72 8.38 14.63 4.25
N LYS A 73 8.19 15.24 3.06
CA LYS A 73 8.57 16.64 2.84
C LYS A 73 7.88 17.57 3.85
N GLY A 74 8.63 18.03 4.84
CA GLY A 74 8.16 18.98 5.85
C GLY A 74 7.46 18.35 7.07
N ASP A 75 7.11 17.05 7.01
CA ASP A 75 6.40 16.35 8.09
C ASP A 75 7.09 15.04 8.45
N THR A 76 6.90 14.63 9.70
CA THR A 76 7.36 13.33 10.21
C THR A 76 6.19 12.60 10.87
N LEU A 77 5.79 11.49 10.29
CA LEU A 77 4.84 10.57 10.90
C LEU A 77 5.58 9.64 11.87
N ARG A 78 5.22 9.67 13.15
CA ARG A 78 5.72 8.71 14.16
C ARG A 78 4.63 7.75 14.59
N PHE A 79 5.00 6.48 14.75
CA PHE A 79 4.02 5.44 15.07
C PHE A 79 4.62 4.30 15.89
N LYS A 80 3.77 3.55 16.58
CA LYS A 80 4.14 2.32 17.27
C LYS A 80 4.21 1.17 16.28
N VAL A 81 5.08 0.21 16.55
CA VAL A 81 5.24 -1.03 15.78
C VAL A 81 5.27 -2.24 16.70
N GLY A 82 4.68 -3.36 16.26
CA GLY A 82 4.97 -4.67 16.83
C GLY A 82 5.89 -5.46 15.88
N TYR A 83 6.50 -6.53 16.39
CA TYR A 83 7.49 -7.29 15.67
C TYR A 83 7.50 -8.80 16.04
N GLY A 84 8.49 -9.55 15.60
CA GLY A 84 8.57 -11.00 15.72
C GLY A 84 8.50 -11.54 17.14
N ARG A 85 7.73 -12.61 17.35
CA ARG A 85 7.50 -13.24 18.66
C ARG A 85 8.75 -13.81 19.33
N ASN A 86 9.77 -14.14 18.55
CA ASN A 86 11.05 -14.67 19.06
C ASN A 86 12.08 -13.55 19.31
N GLY A 87 11.79 -12.30 18.84
CA GLY A 87 12.68 -11.16 19.01
C GLY A 87 13.30 -10.67 17.71
N ILE A 88 14.58 -10.32 17.76
CA ILE A 88 15.31 -9.57 16.74
C ILE A 88 16.50 -10.42 16.25
N SER A 89 16.63 -10.64 14.94
CA SER A 89 17.81 -11.23 14.32
C SER A 89 18.75 -10.16 13.75
N CYS A 90 20.04 -10.46 13.73
CA CYS A 90 21.06 -9.51 13.29
C CYS A 90 20.97 -9.18 11.79
N ALA A 91 21.51 -8.03 11.41
CA ALA A 91 21.55 -7.63 10.02
C ALA A 91 22.30 -8.65 9.14
N GLY A 92 21.73 -8.94 7.97
CA GLY A 92 22.28 -9.93 7.04
C GLY A 92 21.86 -11.36 7.32
N SER A 93 21.14 -11.64 8.42
CA SER A 93 20.59 -12.97 8.69
C SER A 93 19.53 -13.33 7.63
N THR A 94 19.43 -14.63 7.32
CA THR A 94 18.29 -15.16 6.59
C THR A 94 17.05 -15.03 7.44
N PHE A 95 15.94 -14.67 6.83
CA PHE A 95 14.66 -14.56 7.56
C PHE A 95 14.25 -15.93 8.11
N GLU A 96 13.98 -15.95 9.40
CA GLU A 96 13.40 -17.09 10.11
C GLU A 96 12.08 -16.68 10.75
N GLU A 97 11.10 -17.57 10.72
CA GLU A 97 9.78 -17.30 11.26
C GLU A 97 9.84 -16.98 12.77
N GLY A 98 9.22 -15.88 13.13
CA GLY A 98 9.20 -15.36 14.50
C GLY A 98 10.30 -14.36 14.81
N TRP A 99 11.33 -14.23 13.98
CA TRP A 99 12.42 -13.28 14.15
C TRP A 99 12.27 -12.08 13.20
N THR A 100 12.46 -10.87 13.70
CA THR A 100 12.50 -9.68 12.86
C THR A 100 13.95 -9.33 12.52
N PRO A 101 14.35 -9.35 11.24
CA PRO A 101 15.69 -9.04 10.85
C PRO A 101 15.97 -7.55 10.92
N LEU A 102 17.12 -7.17 11.46
CA LEU A 102 17.68 -5.82 11.37
C LEU A 102 18.30 -5.59 9.99
N GLY A 103 18.46 -4.32 9.61
CA GLY A 103 19.18 -3.95 8.41
C GLY A 103 18.45 -2.95 7.53
N THR A 104 18.92 -2.84 6.30
CA THR A 104 18.32 -1.98 5.27
C THR A 104 17.53 -2.83 4.30
N PHE A 105 16.36 -2.34 3.94
CA PHE A 105 15.42 -2.99 3.04
C PHE A 105 14.94 -2.00 1.98
N ARG A 106 14.40 -2.53 0.88
CA ARG A 106 13.64 -1.77 -0.12
C ARG A 106 12.23 -2.30 -0.23
N VAL A 107 11.29 -1.38 -0.38
CA VAL A 107 9.90 -1.74 -0.72
C VAL A 107 9.86 -2.33 -2.12
N ASN A 108 9.41 -3.59 -2.25
CA ASN A 108 9.30 -4.29 -3.53
C ASN A 108 7.88 -4.68 -3.91
N ALA A 109 6.91 -4.56 -2.98
CA ALA A 109 5.49 -4.64 -3.29
C ALA A 109 4.65 -3.86 -2.28
N ILE A 110 3.51 -3.34 -2.74
CA ILE A 110 2.51 -2.64 -1.92
C ILE A 110 1.15 -3.18 -2.32
N LEU A 111 0.48 -3.82 -1.37
CA LEU A 111 -0.76 -4.56 -1.60
C LEU A 111 -1.84 -4.12 -0.62
N SER A 112 -2.99 -3.78 -1.14
CA SER A 112 -4.25 -3.58 -0.40
C SER A 112 -5.43 -3.88 -1.31
N GLU A 113 -6.66 -3.71 -0.84
CA GLU A 113 -7.83 -3.83 -1.72
C GLU A 113 -7.82 -2.80 -2.84
N ASP A 114 -7.38 -1.56 -2.54
CA ASP A 114 -7.43 -0.43 -3.47
C ASP A 114 -6.10 -0.13 -4.15
N ARG A 115 -5.00 -0.67 -3.63
CA ARG A 115 -3.66 -0.40 -4.13
C ARG A 115 -2.90 -1.67 -4.43
N PHE A 116 -2.36 -1.73 -5.65
CA PHE A 116 -1.43 -2.75 -6.07
C PHE A 116 -0.24 -2.10 -6.77
N ALA A 117 0.94 -2.32 -6.23
CA ALA A 117 2.21 -2.02 -6.88
C ALA A 117 3.17 -3.17 -6.54
N MET A 118 3.81 -3.74 -7.53
CA MET A 118 4.72 -4.87 -7.35
C MET A 118 5.87 -4.75 -8.35
N ASP A 119 7.08 -5.07 -7.92
CA ASP A 119 8.22 -5.15 -8.81
C ASP A 119 7.92 -6.11 -9.96
N PRO A 120 8.18 -5.73 -11.23
CA PRO A 120 7.91 -6.59 -12.38
C PRO A 120 8.59 -7.96 -12.31
N SER A 121 9.75 -8.06 -11.64
CA SER A 121 10.42 -9.35 -11.43
C SER A 121 9.58 -10.30 -10.58
N LEU A 122 8.94 -9.80 -9.52
CA LEU A 122 8.03 -10.58 -8.67
C LEU A 122 6.76 -10.97 -9.42
N VAL A 123 6.20 -10.07 -10.26
CA VAL A 123 5.06 -10.43 -11.11
C VAL A 123 5.42 -11.61 -12.01
N ASN A 124 6.57 -11.56 -12.66
CA ASN A 124 7.06 -12.65 -13.52
C ASN A 124 7.28 -13.95 -12.73
N GLU A 125 7.91 -13.86 -11.55
CA GLU A 125 8.16 -15.00 -10.66
C GLU A 125 6.87 -15.69 -10.21
N SER A 126 5.82 -14.93 -10.01
CA SER A 126 4.53 -15.46 -9.57
C SER A 126 3.88 -16.44 -10.56
N GLY A 127 4.23 -16.35 -11.83
CA GLY A 127 3.59 -17.09 -12.93
C GLY A 127 2.11 -16.71 -13.13
N LYS A 128 1.67 -15.57 -12.58
CA LYS A 128 0.30 -15.05 -12.71
C LYS A 128 0.29 -13.73 -13.46
N SER A 129 -0.85 -13.40 -14.05
CA SER A 129 -1.04 -12.07 -14.63
C SER A 129 -1.14 -11.01 -13.53
N GLU A 130 -0.72 -9.78 -13.81
CA GLU A 130 -0.88 -8.65 -12.90
C GLU A 130 -2.35 -8.46 -12.49
N ALA A 131 -3.28 -8.63 -13.43
CA ALA A 131 -4.71 -8.53 -13.15
C ALA A 131 -5.18 -9.57 -12.12
N TYR A 132 -4.66 -10.80 -12.20
CA TYR A 132 -4.95 -11.84 -11.19
C TYR A 132 -4.38 -11.46 -9.83
N LEU A 133 -3.11 -11.02 -9.77
CA LEU A 133 -2.44 -10.64 -8.53
C LEU A 133 -3.15 -9.46 -7.86
N ARG A 134 -3.46 -8.42 -8.63
CA ARG A 134 -4.19 -7.23 -8.16
C ARG A 134 -5.53 -7.57 -7.52
N LYS A 135 -6.26 -8.49 -8.12
CA LYS A 135 -7.59 -8.90 -7.65
C LYS A 135 -7.55 -9.82 -6.43
N ASN A 136 -6.55 -10.69 -6.34
CA ASN A 136 -6.65 -11.84 -5.47
C ASN A 136 -5.54 -11.92 -4.42
N LEU A 137 -4.31 -11.44 -4.70
CA LEU A 137 -3.15 -11.79 -3.87
C LEU A 137 -3.29 -11.30 -2.43
N PHE A 138 -3.56 -9.99 -2.22
CA PHE A 138 -3.72 -9.44 -0.87
C PHE A 138 -4.90 -10.09 -0.13
N ARG A 139 -6.04 -10.23 -0.80
CA ARG A 139 -7.21 -10.89 -0.24
C ARG A 139 -6.89 -12.32 0.20
N ASN A 140 -6.26 -13.08 -0.67
CA ASN A 140 -5.88 -14.46 -0.38
C ASN A 140 -4.97 -14.56 0.83
N MET A 141 -3.96 -13.69 0.92
CA MET A 141 -3.03 -13.66 2.04
C MET A 141 -3.72 -13.27 3.35
N SER A 142 -4.51 -12.20 3.33
CA SER A 142 -5.18 -11.67 4.53
C SER A 142 -6.35 -12.55 5.00
N SER A 143 -6.89 -13.42 4.14
CA SER A 143 -7.99 -14.31 4.48
C SER A 143 -7.57 -15.65 5.08
N ILE A 144 -6.28 -15.96 5.12
CA ILE A 144 -5.76 -17.19 5.72
C ILE A 144 -5.65 -17.00 7.23
N ASP A 145 -6.17 -17.96 7.96
CA ASP A 145 -5.93 -18.07 9.40
C ASP A 145 -4.55 -18.68 9.64
N PHE A 146 -3.55 -17.81 9.81
CA PHE A 146 -2.16 -18.23 10.01
C PHE A 146 -1.87 -18.78 11.41
N LYS A 147 -2.73 -18.47 12.39
CA LYS A 147 -2.58 -18.90 13.79
C LYS A 147 -3.41 -20.15 14.10
N GLY A 148 -4.45 -20.44 13.31
CA GLY A 148 -5.40 -21.49 13.60
C GLY A 148 -6.36 -21.14 14.75
N ASP A 149 -6.60 -19.84 14.99
CA ASP A 149 -7.49 -19.35 16.05
C ASP A 149 -8.92 -19.02 15.56
N GLY A 150 -9.17 -19.19 14.27
CA GLY A 150 -10.46 -18.91 13.64
C GLY A 150 -10.60 -17.45 13.18
N GLU A 151 -9.57 -16.62 13.37
CA GLU A 151 -9.55 -15.22 12.90
C GLU A 151 -8.87 -15.09 11.55
N THR A 152 -9.33 -14.14 10.75
CA THR A 152 -8.73 -13.76 9.46
C THR A 152 -8.46 -12.26 9.45
N GLY A 153 -7.81 -11.75 8.38
CA GLY A 153 -7.51 -10.32 8.27
C GLY A 153 -6.27 -9.91 9.07
N GLU A 154 -5.38 -10.83 9.37
CA GLU A 154 -4.17 -10.57 10.18
C GLU A 154 -3.24 -9.51 9.59
N TYR A 155 -3.34 -9.24 8.29
CA TYR A 155 -2.60 -8.16 7.63
C TYR A 155 -3.36 -6.83 7.59
N GLY A 156 -4.56 -6.78 8.18
CA GLY A 156 -5.38 -5.57 8.26
C GLY A 156 -5.67 -4.97 6.89
N LEU A 157 -5.39 -3.66 6.70
CA LEU A 157 -5.71 -2.94 5.46
C LEU A 157 -4.70 -3.12 4.34
N GLY A 158 -3.48 -3.61 4.64
CA GLY A 158 -2.45 -3.64 3.61
C GLY A 158 -1.16 -4.31 4.05
N TYR A 159 -0.31 -4.50 3.05
CA TYR A 159 0.92 -5.24 3.14
C TYR A 159 1.99 -4.57 2.26
N ILE A 160 3.10 -4.14 2.86
CA ILE A 160 4.24 -3.50 2.21
C ILE A 160 5.42 -4.45 2.34
N SER A 161 5.71 -5.17 1.27
CA SER A 161 6.78 -6.16 1.24
C SER A 161 8.16 -5.50 1.15
N LEU A 162 9.12 -6.10 1.83
CA LEU A 162 10.48 -5.61 2.01
C LEU A 162 11.50 -6.64 1.50
N ALA A 163 12.38 -6.19 0.63
CA ALA A 163 13.54 -6.95 0.17
C ALA A 163 14.81 -6.45 0.87
N PRO A 164 15.68 -7.32 1.41
CA PRO A 164 16.92 -6.92 2.08
C PRO A 164 17.94 -6.30 1.12
N VAL A 165 18.73 -5.34 1.63
CA VAL A 165 19.84 -4.69 0.92
C VAL A 165 21.09 -4.69 1.81
N PRO A 166 22.20 -5.32 1.39
CA PRO A 166 22.33 -6.11 0.16
C PRO A 166 21.41 -7.32 0.16
N ALA A 167 21.12 -7.85 -1.03
CA ALA A 167 20.29 -9.04 -1.16
C ALA A 167 20.92 -10.23 -0.42
N THR A 168 20.14 -10.86 0.44
CA THR A 168 20.48 -12.11 1.11
C THR A 168 19.50 -13.20 0.69
N PRO A 169 19.89 -14.47 0.69
CA PRO A 169 18.95 -15.56 0.41
C PRO A 169 17.77 -15.50 1.40
N GLN A 170 16.57 -15.49 0.87
CA GLN A 170 15.36 -15.48 1.68
C GLN A 170 14.46 -16.65 1.28
N PRO A 171 13.74 -17.27 2.23
CA PRO A 171 12.83 -18.37 1.94
C PRO A 171 11.49 -17.91 1.34
N PHE A 172 11.40 -16.65 0.92
CA PHE A 172 10.19 -16.07 0.39
C PHE A 172 9.83 -16.64 -0.97
N ARG A 173 8.56 -16.94 -1.19
CA ARG A 173 8.07 -17.48 -2.45
C ARG A 173 6.57 -17.38 -2.58
N PHE A 174 6.14 -17.40 -3.84
CA PHE A 174 4.76 -17.68 -4.19
C PHE A 174 4.48 -19.17 -4.00
N ASN A 175 3.36 -19.50 -3.37
CA ASN A 175 2.94 -20.89 -3.17
C ASN A 175 1.41 -21.00 -3.14
N THR A 176 0.94 -22.23 -3.01
CA THR A 176 -0.48 -22.55 -2.74
C THR A 176 -0.57 -23.16 -1.35
N TYR A 177 -1.41 -22.59 -0.51
CA TYR A 177 -1.72 -23.08 0.83
C TYR A 177 -3.22 -23.33 0.93
N ASP A 178 -3.61 -24.55 1.27
CA ASP A 178 -5.00 -24.99 1.32
C ASP A 178 -5.81 -24.56 0.07
N GLY A 179 -5.27 -24.83 -1.12
CA GLY A 179 -5.87 -24.44 -2.38
C GLY A 179 -5.79 -22.94 -2.73
N THR A 180 -5.30 -22.10 -1.85
CA THR A 180 -5.24 -20.66 -2.03
C THR A 180 -3.83 -20.20 -2.42
N PHE A 181 -3.72 -19.54 -3.58
CA PHE A 181 -2.46 -18.93 -4.03
C PHE A 181 -2.11 -17.74 -3.15
N ARG A 182 -0.91 -17.74 -2.60
CA ARG A 182 -0.42 -16.70 -1.71
C ARG A 182 1.07 -16.42 -1.92
N TRP A 183 1.57 -15.38 -1.28
CA TRP A 183 2.97 -15.02 -1.23
C TRP A 183 3.44 -14.89 0.22
N TYR A 184 4.59 -15.46 0.50
CA TYR A 184 5.25 -15.34 1.79
C TYR A 184 6.47 -14.44 1.66
N SER A 185 6.53 -13.34 2.40
CA SER A 185 7.67 -12.41 2.43
C SER A 185 7.74 -11.65 3.76
N PHE A 186 8.87 -11.01 4.02
CA PHE A 186 9.00 -10.05 5.12
C PHE A 186 8.33 -8.73 4.75
N ALA A 187 7.63 -8.11 5.69
CA ALA A 187 6.80 -6.95 5.37
C ALA A 187 6.51 -6.04 6.57
N ILE A 188 6.05 -4.82 6.26
CA ILE A 188 5.22 -4.01 7.16
C ILE A 188 3.77 -4.26 6.77
N HIS A 189 2.90 -4.59 7.72
CA HIS A 189 1.49 -4.82 7.46
C HIS A 189 0.59 -4.28 8.56
N GLY A 190 -0.68 -4.12 8.25
CA GLY A 190 -1.70 -3.79 9.25
C GLY A 190 -2.00 -4.97 10.18
N THR A 191 -3.01 -4.83 11.00
CA THR A 191 -3.51 -5.89 11.87
C THR A 191 -5.00 -5.73 12.11
N ASN A 192 -5.71 -6.85 12.27
CA ASN A 192 -7.10 -6.89 12.74
C ASN A 192 -7.22 -6.71 14.26
N ASP A 193 -6.12 -6.91 15.00
CA ASP A 193 -6.06 -6.75 16.45
C ASP A 193 -5.12 -5.59 16.84
N PRO A 194 -5.68 -4.42 17.25
CA PRO A 194 -4.89 -3.27 17.68
C PRO A 194 -4.00 -3.54 18.89
N GLY A 195 -4.36 -4.52 19.74
CA GLY A 195 -3.60 -4.90 20.93
C GLY A 195 -2.23 -5.50 20.62
N ARG A 196 -2.01 -5.96 19.37
CA ARG A 196 -0.74 -6.52 18.90
C ARG A 196 0.31 -5.46 18.57
N VAL A 197 -0.10 -4.21 18.36
CA VAL A 197 0.81 -3.10 18.04
C VAL A 197 1.60 -2.71 19.29
N GLY A 198 2.92 -2.73 19.18
CA GLY A 198 3.82 -2.52 20.34
C GLY A 198 4.09 -3.81 21.12
N GLN A 199 3.81 -4.98 20.52
CA GLN A 199 4.08 -6.28 21.11
C GLN A 199 5.04 -7.11 20.25
N SER A 200 5.73 -8.07 20.85
CA SER A 200 6.57 -9.05 20.15
C SER A 200 5.73 -10.32 19.93
N VAL A 201 4.91 -10.33 18.85
CA VAL A 201 3.86 -11.35 18.63
C VAL A 201 3.68 -11.80 17.18
N THR A 202 4.45 -11.24 16.23
CA THR A 202 4.27 -11.57 14.81
C THR A 202 5.11 -12.78 14.39
N GLY A 203 4.89 -13.25 13.17
CA GLY A 203 5.74 -14.25 12.53
C GLY A 203 7.11 -13.70 12.07
N GLY A 204 7.46 -12.47 12.47
CA GLY A 204 8.69 -11.76 12.10
C GLY A 204 8.44 -10.44 11.38
N CYS A 205 7.30 -10.27 10.75
CA CYS A 205 6.92 -9.00 10.10
C CYS A 205 6.70 -7.88 11.13
N ILE A 206 6.80 -6.65 10.65
CA ILE A 206 6.43 -5.45 11.41
C ILE A 206 4.92 -5.23 11.27
N ASN A 207 4.19 -5.16 12.38
CA ASN A 207 2.79 -4.77 12.34
C ASN A 207 2.58 -3.33 12.82
N VAL A 208 1.58 -2.66 12.23
CA VAL A 208 1.20 -1.28 12.55
C VAL A 208 -0.32 -1.16 12.69
N GLY A 209 -0.75 -0.12 13.40
CA GLY A 209 -2.17 0.17 13.57
C GLY A 209 -2.85 0.64 12.27
N ARG A 210 -4.18 0.54 12.23
CA ARG A 210 -5.01 0.84 11.05
C ARG A 210 -4.71 2.20 10.42
N LYS A 211 -4.72 3.28 11.23
CA LYS A 211 -4.45 4.63 10.72
C LYS A 211 -3.06 4.73 10.09
N VAL A 212 -2.06 4.19 10.76
CA VAL A 212 -0.68 4.20 10.25
C VAL A 212 -0.58 3.45 8.93
N MET A 213 -1.25 2.29 8.81
CA MET A 213 -1.25 1.52 7.57
C MET A 213 -1.90 2.31 6.43
N THR A 214 -3.01 3.03 6.70
CA THR A 214 -3.63 3.93 5.71
C THR A 214 -2.63 5.00 5.25
N ASP A 215 -2.00 5.71 6.20
CA ASP A 215 -1.04 6.79 5.89
C ASP A 215 0.16 6.24 5.07
N LEU A 216 0.69 5.06 5.44
CA LEU A 216 1.77 4.41 4.69
C LEU A 216 1.35 4.02 3.27
N LEU A 217 0.15 3.46 3.11
CA LEU A 217 -0.37 3.08 1.80
C LEU A 217 -0.55 4.28 0.85
N GLU A 218 -0.81 5.47 1.36
CA GLU A 218 -0.95 6.68 0.54
C GLU A 218 0.39 7.17 -0.01
N VAL A 219 1.48 7.08 0.78
CA VAL A 219 2.72 7.80 0.48
C VAL A 219 3.90 6.92 0.07
N VAL A 220 3.98 5.67 0.55
CA VAL A 220 5.09 4.75 0.26
C VAL A 220 5.10 4.35 -1.21
N GLN A 221 6.30 4.27 -1.81
CA GLN A 221 6.51 3.90 -3.20
C GLN A 221 7.45 2.68 -3.32
N LEU A 222 7.39 1.99 -4.47
CA LEU A 222 8.38 0.96 -4.79
C LEU A 222 9.79 1.55 -4.79
N GLY A 223 10.72 0.84 -4.15
CA GLY A 223 12.11 1.25 -4.01
C GLY A 223 12.39 2.20 -2.86
N ASP A 224 11.38 2.61 -2.07
CA ASP A 224 11.62 3.35 -0.83
C ASP A 224 12.46 2.54 0.14
N GLU A 225 13.32 3.24 0.88
CA GLU A 225 14.22 2.62 1.85
C GLU A 225 13.52 2.45 3.20
N VAL A 226 13.71 1.27 3.79
CA VAL A 226 13.30 0.97 5.16
C VAL A 226 14.52 0.52 5.93
N VAL A 227 14.83 1.21 7.03
CA VAL A 227 15.93 0.83 7.93
C VAL A 227 15.33 0.36 9.24
N ILE A 228 15.69 -0.86 9.63
CA ILE A 228 15.28 -1.47 10.90
C ILE A 228 16.53 -1.61 11.76
N SER A 229 16.51 -0.96 12.90
CA SER A 229 17.62 -0.92 13.86
C SER A 229 17.17 -1.28 15.27
N SER A 230 18.12 -1.63 16.13
CA SER A 230 17.90 -1.85 17.56
C SER A 230 19.21 -1.60 18.32
N GLU A 231 19.10 -1.06 19.52
CA GLU A 231 20.21 -1.04 20.48
C GLU A 231 20.24 -2.31 21.34
N SER A 232 19.18 -3.10 21.31
CA SER A 232 19.09 -4.39 22.02
C SER A 232 19.96 -5.44 21.32
N PRO A 233 20.47 -6.43 22.07
CA PRO A 233 21.17 -7.57 21.46
C PRO A 233 20.30 -8.27 20.42
N CYS A 234 20.89 -8.66 19.30
CA CYS A 234 20.24 -9.45 18.25
C CYS A 234 20.80 -10.89 18.25
N THR A 235 20.01 -11.82 17.76
CA THR A 235 20.42 -13.21 17.52
C THR A 235 21.04 -13.32 16.12
N PRO A 236 22.21 -14.01 15.97
CA PRO A 236 22.87 -14.20 14.67
C PRO A 236 22.01 -14.95 13.66
#